data_347f7599a8f79c562d0db51cc372a127
#
_entry.id   347f7599a8f79c562d0db51cc372a127
#
_cell.length_a   1.000
_cell.length_b   1.000
_cell.length_c   1.000
_cell.angle_alpha   90.00
_cell.angle_beta   90.00
_cell.angle_gamma   90.00
#
_symmetry.space_group_name_H-M   'P 1'
#
loop_
_entity.id
_entity.type
_entity.pdbx_description
1 polymer ?
#
loop_
_entity_poly.entity_id
_entity_poly.type
_entity_poly.pdbx_seq_one_letter_code
_entity_poly.pdbx_strand_id
1 'polypeptide(L)'
;MPLLNVFGFLNLSRDMHGKDVNRSFPGSKKGSLAGRMAFYLMQEIVENVDFGIDFHTGGEQRCNYPQIRYTNEDEQAKHLATIFNAPYQFASKLIPKSFRNACYKHNIPILVFEGGEALRLDRLSIKKGINGTLNVLRYFDMIAKSVIIPEMEKGIEIISRKWVRAKYAGLFRTIIKNGASVKKGQTLGYIMDTYGETSFKIKAPYDGYIIAVNNFPIINMGDAIFHIGR
;
A
#
# COMPACT_ATOMS: atom_id res chain seq x y z
N MET A 1 -16.21 -3.16 7.71
CA MET A 1 -15.61 -4.34 8.40
C MET A 1 -14.22 -3.98 8.87
N PRO A 2 -13.94 -3.95 10.19
CA PRO A 2 -12.65 -3.48 10.71
C PRO A 2 -11.48 -4.46 10.50
N LEU A 3 -11.73 -5.74 10.41
CA LEU A 3 -10.71 -6.77 10.23
C LEU A 3 -11.27 -7.92 9.40
N LEU A 4 -10.73 -8.10 8.19
CA LEU A 4 -11.18 -9.14 7.27
C LEU A 4 -10.59 -10.51 7.63
N ASN A 5 -9.27 -10.60 7.73
CA ASN A 5 -8.55 -11.85 7.98
C ASN A 5 -8.21 -11.99 9.47
N VAL A 6 -9.20 -12.31 10.31
CA VAL A 6 -9.01 -12.54 11.76
C VAL A 6 -8.00 -13.66 12.02
N PHE A 7 -8.04 -14.73 11.23
CA PHE A 7 -7.10 -15.86 11.35
C PHE A 7 -5.66 -15.42 11.11
N GLY A 8 -5.42 -14.67 10.04
CA GLY A 8 -4.09 -14.12 9.73
C GLY A 8 -3.61 -13.15 10.81
N PHE A 9 -4.50 -12.32 11.35
CA PHE A 9 -4.18 -11.41 12.43
C PHE A 9 -3.71 -12.16 13.70
N LEU A 10 -4.43 -13.19 14.11
CA LEU A 10 -4.07 -13.99 15.30
C LEU A 10 -2.78 -14.81 15.10
N ASN A 11 -2.49 -15.22 13.89
CA ASN A 11 -1.31 -16.03 13.56
C ASN A 11 -0.14 -15.20 12.99
N LEU A 12 -0.24 -13.86 12.99
CA LEU A 12 0.76 -12.95 12.43
C LEU A 12 1.14 -13.31 10.99
N SER A 13 0.16 -13.75 10.20
CA SER A 13 0.34 -14.24 8.85
C SER A 13 -0.53 -13.49 7.86
N ARG A 14 -0.01 -13.23 6.67
CA ARG A 14 -0.79 -12.76 5.54
C ARG A 14 -1.76 -13.83 5.05
N ASP A 15 -1.36 -15.09 5.16
CA ASP A 15 -2.05 -16.22 4.59
C ASP A 15 -3.04 -16.85 5.56
N MET A 16 -4.09 -17.40 5.02
CA MET A 16 -5.02 -18.26 5.69
C MET A 16 -4.79 -19.71 5.23
N HIS A 17 -4.15 -20.53 6.09
CA HIS A 17 -3.70 -21.89 5.75
C HIS A 17 -2.93 -21.95 4.42
N GLY A 18 -1.88 -21.13 4.30
CA GLY A 18 -1.00 -21.08 3.14
C GLY A 18 -1.61 -20.49 1.87
N LYS A 19 -2.77 -19.81 1.98
CA LYS A 19 -3.42 -19.12 0.86
C LYS A 19 -3.69 -17.66 1.18
N ASP A 20 -3.18 -16.78 0.33
CA ASP A 20 -3.48 -15.34 0.39
C ASP A 20 -4.97 -15.11 0.07
N VAL A 21 -5.72 -14.55 1.03
CA VAL A 21 -7.12 -14.18 0.85
C VAL A 21 -7.27 -13.22 -0.34
N ASN A 22 -6.35 -12.26 -0.47
CA ASN A 22 -6.37 -11.28 -1.58
C ASN A 22 -5.83 -11.85 -2.92
N ARG A 23 -5.80 -13.18 -3.05
CA ARG A 23 -5.60 -13.94 -4.30
C ARG A 23 -6.67 -15.01 -4.47
N SER A 24 -7.74 -14.92 -3.68
CA SER A 24 -8.79 -15.94 -3.65
C SER A 24 -10.16 -15.45 -4.13
N PHE A 25 -10.28 -14.18 -4.52
CA PHE A 25 -11.53 -13.57 -5.02
C PHE A 25 -11.87 -13.99 -6.47
N PRO A 26 -13.18 -14.12 -6.81
CA PRO A 26 -14.36 -13.88 -5.96
C PRO A 26 -14.64 -14.99 -4.96
N GLY A 27 -13.89 -16.05 -4.93
CA GLY A 27 -14.05 -17.16 -4.01
C GLY A 27 -15.02 -18.24 -4.48
N SER A 28 -15.29 -19.19 -3.60
CA SER A 28 -16.25 -20.28 -3.84
C SER A 28 -16.73 -20.84 -2.50
N LYS A 29 -18.03 -21.12 -2.40
CA LYS A 29 -18.69 -21.71 -1.22
C LYS A 29 -18.07 -23.04 -0.78
N LYS A 30 -17.56 -23.83 -1.73
CA LYS A 30 -16.92 -25.14 -1.50
C LYS A 30 -15.39 -25.09 -1.60
N GLY A 31 -14.80 -23.91 -1.67
CA GLY A 31 -13.37 -23.71 -1.82
C GLY A 31 -12.56 -23.86 -0.52
N SER A 32 -11.28 -23.49 -0.59
CA SER A 32 -10.42 -23.36 0.60
C SER A 32 -11.00 -22.36 1.59
N LEU A 33 -10.50 -22.32 2.83
CA LEU A 33 -10.96 -21.36 3.83
C LEU A 33 -10.84 -19.92 3.32
N ALA A 34 -9.70 -19.55 2.70
CA ALA A 34 -9.52 -18.25 2.05
C ALA A 34 -10.54 -18.00 0.92
N GLY A 35 -10.81 -19.02 0.09
CA GLY A 35 -11.80 -18.92 -0.98
C GLY A 35 -13.24 -18.81 -0.46
N ARG A 36 -13.58 -19.47 0.64
CA ARG A 36 -14.90 -19.34 1.28
C ARG A 36 -15.08 -17.97 1.91
N MET A 37 -14.06 -17.46 2.58
CA MET A 37 -14.07 -16.10 3.13
C MET A 37 -14.27 -15.05 2.00
N ALA A 38 -13.52 -15.16 0.91
CA ALA A 38 -13.69 -14.29 -0.24
C ALA A 38 -15.10 -14.36 -0.83
N PHE A 39 -15.69 -15.56 -0.92
CA PHE A 39 -17.03 -15.76 -1.40
C PHE A 39 -18.08 -15.05 -0.54
N TYR A 40 -18.05 -15.24 0.78
CA TYR A 40 -18.99 -14.59 1.68
C TYR A 40 -18.80 -13.07 1.73
N LEU A 41 -17.56 -12.60 1.64
CA LEU A 41 -17.30 -11.17 1.55
C LEU A 41 -17.93 -10.54 0.30
N MET A 42 -17.85 -11.24 -0.84
CA MET A 42 -18.51 -10.77 -2.07
C MET A 42 -20.02 -10.73 -1.91
N GLN A 43 -20.65 -11.78 -1.38
CA GLN A 43 -22.10 -11.84 -1.22
C GLN A 43 -22.65 -10.86 -0.18
N GLU A 44 -22.04 -10.80 1.00
CA GLU A 44 -22.60 -10.04 2.12
C GLU A 44 -22.23 -8.55 2.11
N ILE A 45 -21.10 -8.20 1.50
CA ILE A 45 -20.59 -6.83 1.53
C ILE A 45 -20.67 -6.21 0.15
N VAL A 46 -20.05 -6.82 -0.86
CA VAL A 46 -19.87 -6.18 -2.16
C VAL A 46 -21.21 -5.89 -2.84
N GLU A 47 -22.21 -6.73 -2.67
CA GLU A 47 -23.56 -6.52 -3.23
C GLU A 47 -24.34 -5.39 -2.53
N ASN A 48 -23.84 -4.89 -1.38
CA ASN A 48 -24.55 -3.93 -0.52
C ASN A 48 -23.77 -2.62 -0.28
N VAL A 49 -22.73 -2.33 -1.09
CA VAL A 49 -21.92 -1.11 -0.91
C VAL A 49 -21.74 -0.37 -2.23
N ASP A 50 -21.63 0.96 -2.14
CA ASP A 50 -21.42 1.84 -3.29
C ASP A 50 -19.93 2.07 -3.59
N PHE A 51 -19.06 1.94 -2.59
CA PHE A 51 -17.60 2.07 -2.71
C PHE A 51 -16.87 1.38 -1.54
N GLY A 52 -15.55 1.25 -1.64
CA GLY A 52 -14.76 0.70 -0.53
C GLY A 52 -13.35 1.28 -0.44
N ILE A 53 -12.80 1.21 0.78
CA ILE A 53 -11.40 1.53 1.06
C ILE A 53 -10.77 0.30 1.71
N ASP A 54 -9.81 -0.31 1.03
CA ASP A 54 -9.08 -1.49 1.49
C ASP A 54 -7.74 -1.05 2.09
N PHE A 55 -7.53 -1.34 3.37
CA PHE A 55 -6.34 -0.90 4.12
C PHE A 55 -5.28 -1.98 4.14
N HIS A 56 -4.10 -1.61 3.67
CA HIS A 56 -2.93 -2.46 3.60
C HIS A 56 -1.72 -1.84 4.29
N THR A 57 -0.77 -2.69 4.66
CA THR A 57 0.59 -2.30 5.04
C THR A 57 1.59 -2.89 4.05
N GLY A 58 2.82 -2.39 4.07
CA GLY A 58 3.93 -3.04 3.37
C GLY A 58 4.18 -4.43 3.94
N GLY A 59 4.14 -5.45 3.08
CA GLY A 59 4.49 -6.83 3.46
C GLY A 59 6.00 -7.07 3.45
N GLU A 60 6.47 -8.13 4.10
CA GLU A 60 7.88 -8.55 4.07
C GLU A 60 8.84 -7.42 4.45
N GLN A 61 8.59 -6.75 5.58
CA GLN A 61 9.41 -5.65 6.12
C GLN A 61 9.61 -4.46 5.17
N ARG A 62 8.74 -4.31 4.16
CA ARG A 62 8.68 -3.09 3.38
C ARG A 62 7.80 -2.07 4.10
N CYS A 63 8.32 -0.88 4.27
CA CYS A 63 7.57 0.24 4.81
C CYS A 63 7.05 1.11 3.66
N ASN A 64 5.73 1.18 3.50
CA ASN A 64 5.10 2.12 2.56
C ASN A 64 4.92 3.47 3.24
N TYR A 65 5.31 4.55 2.56
CA TYR A 65 4.84 5.87 2.94
C TYR A 65 3.34 5.97 2.59
N PRO A 66 2.51 6.66 3.40
CA PRO A 66 1.06 6.70 3.18
C PRO A 66 0.69 7.08 1.75
N GLN A 67 0.01 6.19 1.05
CA GLN A 67 -0.33 6.33 -0.36
C GLN A 67 -1.68 5.70 -0.65
N ILE A 68 -2.38 6.24 -1.64
CA ILE A 68 -3.63 5.69 -2.13
C ILE A 68 -3.46 5.18 -3.56
N ARG A 69 -3.98 3.99 -3.84
CA ARG A 69 -3.96 3.37 -5.15
C ARG A 69 -5.37 3.19 -5.66
N TYR A 70 -5.56 3.50 -6.93
CA TYR A 70 -6.83 3.33 -7.63
C TYR A 70 -6.64 2.59 -8.95
N THR A 71 -7.73 2.14 -9.57
CA THR A 71 -7.72 1.54 -10.90
C THR A 71 -7.75 2.66 -11.94
N ASN A 72 -6.85 2.64 -12.93
CA ASN A 72 -6.72 3.73 -13.91
C ASN A 72 -7.99 3.94 -14.73
N GLU A 73 -8.65 2.84 -15.08
CA GLU A 73 -9.86 2.80 -15.90
C GLU A 73 -11.14 3.08 -15.09
N ASP A 74 -11.02 3.38 -13.79
CA ASP A 74 -12.11 3.65 -12.88
C ASP A 74 -12.09 5.13 -12.45
N GLU A 75 -12.83 5.97 -13.18
CA GLU A 75 -12.90 7.41 -12.92
C GLU A 75 -13.52 7.71 -11.55
N GLN A 76 -14.42 6.87 -11.03
CA GLN A 76 -15.00 7.04 -9.70
C GLN A 76 -13.93 6.77 -8.63
N ALA A 77 -13.17 5.69 -8.75
CA ALA A 77 -12.07 5.41 -7.83
C ALA A 77 -11.00 6.50 -7.88
N LYS A 78 -10.68 7.04 -9.06
CA LYS A 78 -9.75 8.16 -9.22
C LYS A 78 -10.25 9.43 -8.53
N HIS A 79 -11.52 9.75 -8.69
CA HIS A 79 -12.17 10.88 -8.00
C HIS A 79 -12.13 10.69 -6.48
N LEU A 80 -12.51 9.51 -5.98
CA LEU A 80 -12.44 9.18 -4.55
C LEU A 80 -11.01 9.25 -3.99
N ALA A 81 -10.00 8.86 -4.77
CA ALA A 81 -8.60 8.99 -4.37
C ALA A 81 -8.19 10.46 -4.17
N THR A 82 -8.69 11.35 -5.01
CA THR A 82 -8.47 12.80 -4.87
C THR A 82 -9.14 13.35 -3.60
N ILE A 83 -10.35 12.89 -3.28
CA ILE A 83 -11.07 13.26 -2.05
C ILE A 83 -10.35 12.70 -0.81
N PHE A 84 -9.92 11.45 -0.86
CA PHE A 84 -9.15 10.82 0.22
C PHE A 84 -7.89 11.61 0.56
N ASN A 85 -7.22 12.17 -0.44
CA ASN A 85 -6.08 13.08 -0.32
C ASN A 85 -4.91 12.49 0.47
N ALA A 86 -4.49 11.25 0.16
CA ALA A 86 -3.26 10.71 0.72
C ALA A 86 -2.02 11.50 0.23
N PRO A 87 -0.90 11.49 0.97
CA PRO A 87 0.33 12.18 0.56
C PRO A 87 0.79 11.83 -0.86
N TYR A 88 0.64 10.56 -1.27
CA TYR A 88 0.86 10.11 -2.64
C TYR A 88 -0.36 9.36 -3.15
N GLN A 89 -0.69 9.59 -4.42
CA GLN A 89 -1.74 8.87 -5.12
C GLN A 89 -1.29 8.42 -6.50
N PHE A 90 -1.74 7.26 -6.94
CA PHE A 90 -1.42 6.76 -8.27
C PHE A 90 -2.31 5.63 -8.75
N ALA A 91 -2.45 5.55 -10.05
CA ALA A 91 -3.08 4.41 -10.70
C ALA A 91 -2.22 3.15 -10.55
N SER A 92 -2.86 2.00 -10.33
CA SER A 92 -2.19 0.70 -10.29
C SER A 92 -3.04 -0.37 -10.97
N LYS A 93 -2.34 -1.28 -11.67
CA LYS A 93 -2.99 -2.40 -12.37
C LYS A 93 -3.80 -3.28 -11.42
N LEU A 94 -4.90 -3.79 -11.91
CA LEU A 94 -5.67 -4.83 -11.22
C LEU A 94 -4.86 -6.12 -11.14
N ILE A 95 -4.82 -6.70 -9.95
CA ILE A 95 -4.17 -7.99 -9.74
C ILE A 95 -5.25 -9.08 -9.86
N PRO A 96 -5.08 -10.09 -10.71
CA PRO A 96 -6.03 -11.18 -10.83
C PRO A 96 -6.35 -11.80 -9.47
N LYS A 97 -7.61 -12.14 -9.25
CA LYS A 97 -8.13 -12.73 -8.00
C LYS A 97 -7.94 -11.86 -6.73
N SER A 98 -7.65 -10.56 -6.86
CA SER A 98 -7.68 -9.62 -5.74
C SER A 98 -9.09 -9.12 -5.46
N PHE A 99 -9.32 -8.63 -4.23
CA PHE A 99 -10.58 -7.99 -3.82
C PHE A 99 -10.94 -6.83 -4.77
N ARG A 100 -10.01 -5.90 -5.00
CA ARG A 100 -10.22 -4.77 -5.89
C ARG A 100 -10.59 -5.20 -7.32
N ASN A 101 -9.95 -6.27 -7.86
CA ASN A 101 -10.30 -6.78 -9.18
C ASN A 101 -11.69 -7.41 -9.22
N ALA A 102 -12.11 -8.06 -8.15
CA ALA A 102 -13.47 -8.63 -8.06
C ALA A 102 -14.51 -7.51 -7.99
N CYS A 103 -14.33 -6.51 -7.12
CA CYS A 103 -15.24 -5.36 -7.00
C CYS A 103 -15.33 -4.54 -8.30
N TYR A 104 -14.21 -4.31 -8.98
CA TYR A 104 -14.20 -3.63 -10.28
C TYR A 104 -15.11 -4.29 -11.32
N LYS A 105 -15.17 -5.63 -11.33
CA LYS A 105 -16.09 -6.38 -12.21
C LYS A 105 -17.56 -6.19 -11.85
N HIS A 106 -17.86 -5.74 -10.65
CA HIS A 106 -19.21 -5.39 -10.17
C HIS A 106 -19.48 -3.88 -10.23
N ASN A 107 -18.59 -3.09 -10.87
CA ASN A 107 -18.66 -1.63 -10.95
C ASN A 107 -18.64 -0.94 -9.59
N ILE A 108 -17.96 -1.53 -8.61
CA ILE A 108 -17.78 -0.96 -7.27
C ILE A 108 -16.36 -0.41 -7.15
N PRO A 109 -16.20 0.92 -7.04
CA PRO A 109 -14.89 1.56 -6.93
C PRO A 109 -14.22 1.23 -5.61
N ILE A 110 -13.00 0.70 -5.66
CA ILE A 110 -12.21 0.37 -4.49
C ILE A 110 -10.89 1.15 -4.52
N LEU A 111 -10.67 1.92 -3.45
CA LEU A 111 -9.37 2.48 -3.12
C LEU A 111 -8.55 1.45 -2.33
N VAL A 112 -7.24 1.42 -2.56
CA VAL A 112 -6.31 0.69 -1.70
C VAL A 112 -5.41 1.70 -1.02
N PHE A 113 -5.59 1.86 0.29
CA PHE A 113 -4.66 2.63 1.11
C PHE A 113 -3.49 1.72 1.53
N GLU A 114 -2.28 2.19 1.31
CA GLU A 114 -1.06 1.50 1.72
C GLU A 114 -0.27 2.41 2.65
N GLY A 115 0.08 1.93 3.83
CA GLY A 115 0.84 2.73 4.77
C GLY A 115 1.54 1.92 5.85
N GLY A 116 2.77 2.30 6.20
CA GLY A 116 3.55 1.62 7.22
C GLY A 116 4.07 0.25 6.80
N GLU A 117 4.44 -0.53 7.80
CA GLU A 117 5.02 -1.86 7.70
C GLU A 117 4.14 -2.88 8.43
N ALA A 118 4.12 -4.12 7.97
CA ALA A 118 3.42 -5.20 8.66
C ALA A 118 3.92 -5.36 10.11
N LEU A 119 3.03 -5.78 11.00
CA LEU A 119 3.30 -6.01 12.43
C LEU A 119 3.74 -4.73 13.20
N ARG A 120 3.44 -3.55 12.67
CA ARG A 120 3.75 -2.27 13.28
C ARG A 120 2.53 -1.34 13.27
N LEU A 121 2.36 -0.59 14.34
CA LEU A 121 1.37 0.49 14.42
C LEU A 121 2.05 1.81 14.04
N ASP A 122 2.05 2.15 12.75
CA ASP A 122 2.65 3.37 12.24
C ASP A 122 1.70 4.56 12.43
N ARG A 123 2.09 5.50 13.32
CA ARG A 123 1.27 6.64 13.70
C ARG A 123 0.93 7.55 12.50
N LEU A 124 1.86 7.73 11.56
CA LEU A 124 1.64 8.58 10.39
C LEU A 124 0.59 7.93 9.47
N SER A 125 0.75 6.64 9.19
CA SER A 125 -0.17 5.89 8.34
C SER A 125 -1.57 5.82 8.94
N ILE A 126 -1.68 5.57 10.26
CA ILE A 126 -2.96 5.59 10.98
C ILE A 126 -3.62 6.95 10.82
N LYS A 127 -2.90 8.04 11.13
CA LYS A 127 -3.43 9.41 11.02
C LYS A 127 -3.90 9.74 9.60
N LYS A 128 -3.07 9.43 8.59
CA LYS A 128 -3.41 9.71 7.17
C LYS A 128 -4.57 8.85 6.69
N GLY A 129 -4.63 7.59 7.10
CA GLY A 129 -5.74 6.68 6.79
C GLY A 129 -7.07 7.16 7.38
N ILE A 130 -7.08 7.54 8.66
CA ILE A 130 -8.28 8.09 9.33
C ILE A 130 -8.73 9.39 8.66
N ASN A 131 -7.84 10.35 8.46
CA ASN A 131 -8.21 11.64 7.87
C ASN A 131 -8.73 11.48 6.44
N GLY A 132 -8.10 10.62 5.62
CA GLY A 132 -8.56 10.34 4.27
C GLY A 132 -9.95 9.68 4.26
N THR A 133 -10.20 8.74 5.17
CA THR A 133 -11.51 8.12 5.34
C THR A 133 -12.56 9.16 5.72
N LEU A 134 -12.27 10.03 6.69
CA LEU A 134 -13.17 11.09 7.11
C LEU A 134 -13.48 12.07 5.97
N ASN A 135 -12.51 12.39 5.10
CA ASN A 135 -12.74 13.20 3.91
C ASN A 135 -13.76 12.55 2.96
N VAL A 136 -13.63 11.24 2.70
CA VAL A 136 -14.56 10.49 1.86
C VAL A 136 -15.95 10.44 2.49
N LEU A 137 -16.06 10.13 3.79
CA LEU A 137 -17.33 10.10 4.50
C LEU A 137 -18.01 11.48 4.52
N ARG A 138 -17.24 12.55 4.64
CA ARG A 138 -17.76 13.93 4.56
C ARG A 138 -18.26 14.27 3.16
N TYR A 139 -17.56 13.86 2.15
CA TYR A 139 -17.95 14.08 0.76
C TYR A 139 -19.32 13.48 0.44
N PHE A 140 -19.65 12.34 1.05
CA PHE A 140 -20.95 11.69 0.92
C PHE A 140 -21.98 12.07 2.00
N ASP A 141 -21.73 13.12 2.78
CA ASP A 141 -22.60 13.54 3.89
C ASP A 141 -22.89 12.43 4.92
N MET A 142 -21.99 11.43 5.05
CA MET A 142 -22.12 10.30 5.98
C MET A 142 -21.73 10.67 7.41
N ILE A 143 -21.10 11.82 7.63
CA ILE A 143 -20.71 12.33 8.95
C ILE A 143 -21.13 13.79 9.12
N ALA A 144 -21.41 14.18 10.37
CA ALA A 144 -21.81 15.53 10.69
C ALA A 144 -20.72 16.56 10.32
N LYS A 145 -21.14 17.75 9.86
CA LYS A 145 -20.22 18.86 9.52
C LYS A 145 -19.39 19.34 10.72
N SER A 146 -19.85 19.10 11.95
CA SER A 146 -19.15 19.42 13.20
C SER A 146 -17.90 18.54 13.47
N VAL A 147 -17.75 17.40 12.78
CA VAL A 147 -16.53 16.57 12.91
C VAL A 147 -15.35 17.34 12.36
N ILE A 148 -14.35 17.62 13.18
CA ILE A 148 -13.15 18.33 12.76
C ILE A 148 -12.21 17.35 12.04
N ILE A 149 -11.94 17.63 10.76
CA ILE A 149 -10.92 16.93 9.99
C ILE A 149 -9.72 17.88 9.84
N PRO A 150 -8.54 17.51 10.34
CA PRO A 150 -7.35 18.34 10.18
C PRO A 150 -7.06 18.59 8.70
N GLU A 151 -6.70 19.81 8.37
CA GLU A 151 -6.28 20.18 7.03
C GLU A 151 -5.06 19.34 6.62
N MET A 152 -5.05 18.86 5.40
CA MET A 152 -3.96 18.08 4.83
C MET A 152 -3.40 18.81 3.61
N GLU A 153 -2.09 18.82 3.48
CA GLU A 153 -1.46 19.24 2.23
C GLU A 153 -2.02 18.43 1.06
N LYS A 154 -2.10 19.06 -0.09
CA LYS A 154 -2.56 18.39 -1.32
C LYS A 154 -1.64 17.23 -1.66
N GLY A 155 -2.23 16.06 -1.84
CA GLY A 155 -1.49 14.86 -2.24
C GLY A 155 -0.83 15.01 -3.62
N ILE A 156 0.29 14.35 -3.79
CA ILE A 156 1.07 14.34 -5.03
C ILE A 156 0.64 13.14 -5.87
N GLU A 157 0.28 13.40 -7.12
CA GLU A 157 0.02 12.34 -8.08
C GLU A 157 1.34 11.81 -8.64
N ILE A 158 1.54 10.50 -8.52
CA ILE A 158 2.71 9.78 -9.02
C ILE A 158 2.36 9.16 -10.37
N ILE A 159 2.95 9.65 -11.43
CA ILE A 159 2.67 9.22 -12.81
C ILE A 159 3.47 7.97 -13.17
N SER A 160 4.71 7.89 -12.71
CA SER A 160 5.57 6.73 -12.95
C SER A 160 6.35 6.33 -11.71
N ARG A 161 6.63 5.03 -11.56
CA ARG A 161 7.35 4.52 -10.41
C ARG A 161 8.19 3.30 -10.76
N LYS A 162 9.31 3.17 -10.05
CA LYS A 162 10.23 2.06 -10.26
C LYS A 162 10.92 1.67 -8.96
N TRP A 163 11.14 0.37 -8.79
CA TRP A 163 11.99 -0.15 -7.74
C TRP A 163 13.46 -0.01 -8.11
N VAL A 164 14.23 0.60 -7.23
CA VAL A 164 15.68 0.52 -7.23
C VAL A 164 16.05 -0.83 -6.62
N ARG A 165 16.82 -1.62 -7.36
CA ARG A 165 17.23 -2.97 -6.92
C ARG A 165 18.69 -2.99 -6.50
N ALA A 166 19.00 -3.88 -5.54
CA ALA A 166 20.35 -4.13 -5.08
C ALA A 166 21.22 -4.67 -6.23
N LYS A 167 22.37 -4.06 -6.41
CA LYS A 167 23.39 -4.56 -7.35
C LYS A 167 24.35 -5.58 -6.71
N TYR A 168 24.39 -5.60 -5.38
CA TYR A 168 25.25 -6.46 -4.56
C TYR A 168 24.44 -7.04 -3.40
N ALA A 169 24.90 -8.14 -2.85
CA ALA A 169 24.42 -8.66 -1.58
C ALA A 169 25.23 -8.04 -0.43
N GLY A 170 24.66 -7.93 0.76
CA GLY A 170 25.33 -7.43 1.95
C GLY A 170 24.42 -6.79 2.98
N LEU A 171 25.01 -6.08 3.93
CA LEU A 171 24.30 -5.32 4.96
C LEU A 171 23.83 -4.01 4.38
N PHE A 172 22.53 -3.79 4.42
CA PHE A 172 21.87 -2.59 3.89
C PHE A 172 21.61 -1.56 4.99
N ARG A 173 21.97 -0.32 4.69
CA ARG A 173 21.67 0.85 5.53
C ARG A 173 21.10 1.98 4.67
N THR A 174 19.87 2.39 4.93
CA THR A 174 19.31 3.62 4.36
C THR A 174 19.82 4.86 5.08
N ILE A 175 19.96 5.97 4.35
CA ILE A 175 20.25 7.30 4.90
C ILE A 175 19.15 8.31 4.54
N ILE A 176 18.14 7.87 3.79
CA ILE A 176 17.02 8.71 3.36
C ILE A 176 15.74 8.30 4.10
N LYS A 177 14.94 9.29 4.46
CA LYS A 177 13.64 9.03 5.07
C LYS A 177 12.61 8.57 4.03
N ASN A 178 11.76 7.63 4.41
CA ASN A 178 10.60 7.29 3.61
C ASN A 178 9.71 8.54 3.44
N GLY A 179 9.18 8.78 2.24
CA GLY A 179 8.42 9.99 1.91
C GLY A 179 9.28 11.18 1.44
N ALA A 180 10.61 11.10 1.50
CA ALA A 180 11.47 12.21 1.10
C ALA A 180 11.50 12.42 -0.42
N SER A 181 11.62 13.70 -0.84
CA SER A 181 12.01 14.07 -2.19
C SER A 181 13.49 13.79 -2.41
N VAL A 182 13.85 13.30 -3.58
CA VAL A 182 15.21 12.95 -3.95
C VAL A 182 15.56 13.44 -5.36
N LYS A 183 16.86 13.74 -5.59
CA LYS A 183 17.40 14.14 -6.89
C LYS A 183 18.13 12.97 -7.55
N LYS A 184 18.13 12.94 -8.87
CA LYS A 184 18.92 11.97 -9.67
C LYS A 184 20.39 11.98 -9.20
N GLY A 185 20.94 10.79 -8.96
CA GLY A 185 22.31 10.61 -8.47
C GLY A 185 22.49 10.77 -6.96
N GLN A 186 21.50 11.28 -6.24
CA GLN A 186 21.55 11.39 -4.77
C GLN A 186 21.74 10.00 -4.14
N THR A 187 22.64 9.92 -3.15
CA THR A 187 22.84 8.69 -2.39
C THR A 187 21.64 8.45 -1.46
N LEU A 188 21.06 7.27 -1.54
CA LEU A 188 19.89 6.83 -0.75
C LEU A 188 20.27 5.94 0.42
N GLY A 189 21.39 5.22 0.28
CA GLY A 189 21.87 4.27 1.26
C GLY A 189 23.12 3.55 0.77
N TYR A 190 23.50 2.55 1.52
CA TYR A 190 24.71 1.78 1.29
C TYR A 190 24.42 0.29 1.44
N ILE A 191 25.12 -0.54 0.65
CA ILE A 191 25.27 -1.99 0.88
C ILE A 191 26.72 -2.22 1.23
N MET A 192 26.98 -2.89 2.36
CA MET A 192 28.32 -3.09 2.91
C MET A 192 28.56 -4.57 3.10
N ASP A 193 29.82 -5.00 3.07
CA ASP A 193 30.19 -6.33 3.55
C ASP A 193 30.10 -6.39 5.10
N THR A 194 30.30 -7.58 5.64
CA THR A 194 30.19 -7.85 7.09
C THR A 194 31.34 -7.26 7.91
N TYR A 195 32.45 -6.92 7.27
CA TYR A 195 33.62 -6.31 7.93
C TYR A 195 33.64 -4.80 7.81
N GLY A 196 32.76 -4.22 6.95
CA GLY A 196 32.71 -2.78 6.70
C GLY A 196 33.84 -2.25 5.81
N GLU A 197 34.62 -3.14 5.21
CA GLU A 197 35.75 -2.77 4.34
C GLU A 197 35.28 -2.28 2.97
N THR A 198 34.19 -2.87 2.47
CA THR A 198 33.61 -2.54 1.17
C THR A 198 32.23 -1.91 1.34
N SER A 199 31.99 -0.79 0.66
CA SER A 199 30.70 -0.08 0.72
C SER A 199 30.28 0.39 -0.68
N PHE A 200 29.07 0.00 -1.09
CA PHE A 200 28.48 0.38 -2.38
C PHE A 200 27.33 1.36 -2.17
N LYS A 201 27.41 2.51 -2.82
CA LYS A 201 26.38 3.55 -2.79
C LYS A 201 25.18 3.14 -3.64
N ILE A 202 23.98 3.25 -3.07
CA ILE A 202 22.72 3.15 -3.80
C ILE A 202 22.29 4.56 -4.16
N LYS A 203 22.08 4.84 -5.45
CA LYS A 203 21.75 6.18 -5.95
C LYS A 203 20.34 6.21 -6.55
N ALA A 204 19.68 7.37 -6.44
CA ALA A 204 18.41 7.64 -7.12
C ALA A 204 18.62 7.67 -8.64
N PRO A 205 17.83 6.95 -9.43
CA PRO A 205 17.96 6.91 -10.89
C PRO A 205 17.39 8.16 -11.56
N TYR A 206 16.50 8.90 -10.89
CA TYR A 206 15.84 10.11 -11.35
C TYR A 206 15.32 10.94 -10.16
N ASP A 207 14.88 12.17 -10.44
CA ASP A 207 14.20 13.02 -9.46
C ASP A 207 12.83 12.42 -9.10
N GLY A 208 12.46 12.45 -7.83
CA GLY A 208 11.18 11.92 -7.39
C GLY A 208 11.04 11.81 -5.88
N TYR A 209 10.16 10.91 -5.43
CA TYR A 209 9.81 10.72 -4.03
C TYR A 209 10.01 9.27 -3.64
N ILE A 210 10.53 9.03 -2.44
CA ILE A 210 10.62 7.69 -1.87
C ILE A 210 9.22 7.29 -1.38
N ILE A 211 8.57 6.37 -2.06
CA ILE A 211 7.20 5.92 -1.74
C ILE A 211 7.17 4.60 -0.96
N ALA A 212 8.27 3.86 -0.94
CA ALA A 212 8.47 2.72 -0.05
C ALA A 212 9.96 2.40 0.10
N VAL A 213 10.31 1.82 1.25
CA VAL A 213 11.67 1.35 1.58
C VAL A 213 11.58 -0.09 2.08
N ASN A 214 12.55 -0.90 1.69
CA ASN A 214 12.77 -2.22 2.28
C ASN A 214 13.64 -2.04 3.54
N ASN A 215 13.16 -2.54 4.67
CA ASN A 215 13.83 -2.41 5.98
C ASN A 215 14.62 -3.67 6.38
N PHE A 216 14.76 -4.67 5.49
CA PHE A 216 15.64 -5.80 5.76
C PHE A 216 17.08 -5.32 5.90
N PRO A 217 17.77 -5.68 6.98
CA PRO A 217 19.18 -5.33 7.15
C PRO A 217 20.10 -6.14 6.24
N ILE A 218 19.68 -7.31 5.78
CA ILE A 218 20.40 -8.17 4.85
C ILE A 218 19.69 -8.16 3.51
N ILE A 219 20.40 -7.83 2.46
CA ILE A 219 19.88 -7.71 1.10
C ILE A 219 20.65 -8.63 0.17
N ASN A 220 19.93 -9.32 -0.70
CA ASN A 220 20.50 -10.10 -1.78
C ASN A 220 20.55 -9.27 -3.08
N MET A 221 21.43 -9.64 -3.98
CA MET A 221 21.47 -9.05 -5.33
C MET A 221 20.13 -9.27 -6.03
N GLY A 222 19.56 -8.19 -6.57
CA GLY A 222 18.24 -8.19 -7.21
C GLY A 222 17.07 -7.77 -6.30
N ASP A 223 17.24 -7.76 -4.97
CA ASP A 223 16.21 -7.35 -4.04
C ASP A 223 15.74 -5.91 -4.29
N ALA A 224 14.45 -5.67 -4.18
CA ALA A 224 13.84 -4.35 -4.28
C ALA A 224 14.07 -3.57 -2.98
N ILE A 225 14.77 -2.43 -3.06
CA ILE A 225 15.23 -1.67 -1.88
C ILE A 225 14.41 -0.39 -1.71
N PHE A 226 14.38 0.48 -2.73
CA PHE A 226 13.63 1.73 -2.72
C PHE A 226 12.61 1.74 -3.84
N HIS A 227 11.37 2.09 -3.53
CA HIS A 227 10.37 2.40 -4.53
C HIS A 227 10.32 3.91 -4.72
N ILE A 228 10.67 4.38 -5.90
CA ILE A 228 10.69 5.82 -6.21
C ILE A 228 9.59 6.11 -7.21
N GLY A 229 8.81 7.16 -6.90
CA GLY A 229 7.75 7.69 -7.73
C GLY A 229 8.06 9.12 -8.22
N ARG A 230 7.53 9.49 -9.38
CA ARG A 230 7.58 10.86 -9.93
C ARG A 230 6.30 11.19 -10.69
#